data_f9b08497b41d07a2b2d3f0931929f765
#
_entry.id   f9b08497b41d07a2b2d3f0931929f765
#
_cell.length_a   1.000
_cell.length_b   1.000
_cell.length_c   1.000
_cell.angle_alpha   90.00
_cell.angle_beta   90.00
_cell.angle_gamma   90.00
#
_symmetry.space_group_name_H-M   'P 1'
#
loop_
_entity.id
_entity.type
_entity.pdbx_description
1 polymer ?
#
loop_
_entity_poly.entity_id
_entity_poly.type
_entity_poly.pdbx_seq_one_letter_code
_entity_poly.pdbx_strand_id
1 'polypeptide(L)'
;MNKRMHIENKKIRIGRGNMKRKCNVGGQAVIEGVMMRGEKGIATAVRKPNGEITIDLKKQIPLNKRNKFFSLPVIRGFLALVDSLVIGIKTLNFSASFFEEDEEPSKTYEFMNKIFKGKADDIIIGFTTILSCVLSVGLFIIVPTIIAQFFKRMGISSVGLNFIEGIIRVILFLMYIVLISKMDDIYRLFQYHGAEHKTIFCYEDELDLTVENVKKFGRLHPRCGTNFMFLVVLVSIILFSFTGWGSVAERIISRLLLLPVVSGVTFEIIKWLGVSDSAIGKVVAYPGLKLQLLTTKEPDDKQIEVAIASLKAAEGIPIEKTIGELLNESNEQLKNVSETYILDGQLMMEKVIGKDRIYIMTNRSEKLTLDNETEFRALLKKRKNNMPMKYILGHTEFMGID
;
A
#
# COMPACT_ATOMS: atom_id res chain seq x y z
N MET A 1 -25.60 5.65 31.30
CA MET A 1 -24.20 5.91 30.94
C MET A 1 -23.29 4.69 31.17
N ASN A 2 -23.81 3.44 31.14
CA ASN A 2 -23.06 2.22 31.50
C ASN A 2 -23.18 1.05 30.51
N LYS A 3 -23.53 1.31 29.24
CA LYS A 3 -23.61 0.26 28.17
C LYS A 3 -22.56 0.38 27.04
N ARG A 4 -21.74 1.43 27.03
CA ARG A 4 -20.68 1.63 26.01
C ARG A 4 -19.29 1.11 26.39
N MET A 5 -19.06 0.76 27.66
CA MET A 5 -17.75 0.26 28.14
C MET A 5 -17.58 -1.27 28.08
N HIS A 6 -18.60 -2.04 27.71
CA HIS A 6 -18.53 -3.52 27.72
C HIS A 6 -18.20 -4.16 26.36
N ILE A 7 -18.01 -3.39 25.29
CA ILE A 7 -17.70 -3.93 23.94
C ILE A 7 -16.19 -3.88 23.63
N GLU A 8 -15.39 -3.10 24.36
CA GLU A 8 -13.95 -2.96 24.11
C GLU A 8 -13.06 -4.07 24.69
N ASN A 9 -13.59 -4.95 25.54
CA ASN A 9 -12.83 -6.06 26.14
C ASN A 9 -12.89 -7.39 25.37
N LYS A 10 -13.38 -7.40 24.13
CA LYS A 10 -13.21 -8.55 23.26
C LYS A 10 -11.75 -8.61 22.80
N LYS A 11 -10.90 -9.28 23.66
CA LYS A 11 -9.54 -9.76 23.36
C LYS A 11 -8.96 -9.22 22.07
N ILE A 12 -8.13 -8.18 22.19
CA ILE A 12 -7.11 -7.87 21.19
C ILE A 12 -6.33 -9.19 21.03
N ARG A 13 -6.75 -10.04 20.11
CA ARG A 13 -5.92 -11.12 19.62
C ARG A 13 -4.75 -10.42 18.92
N ILE A 14 -3.69 -10.15 19.68
CA ILE A 14 -2.37 -9.98 19.10
C ILE A 14 -2.17 -11.29 18.35
N GLY A 15 -2.27 -11.22 17.00
CA GLY A 15 -2.31 -12.40 16.13
C GLY A 15 -1.04 -13.24 16.19
N ARG A 16 -0.92 -14.05 17.23
CA ARG A 16 0.03 -15.15 17.41
C ARG A 16 -0.71 -16.37 17.91
N GLY A 17 -1.75 -16.78 17.22
CA GLY A 17 -2.03 -18.17 17.04
C GLY A 17 -0.98 -18.71 16.06
N ASN A 18 -0.54 -19.97 16.20
CA ASN A 18 0.44 -20.61 15.31
C ASN A 18 0.18 -20.24 13.86
N MET A 19 0.88 -19.19 13.35
CA MET A 19 0.80 -18.83 11.94
C MET A 19 1.36 -20.01 11.15
N LYS A 20 0.54 -20.64 10.32
CA LYS A 20 0.88 -21.84 9.58
C LYS A 20 1.93 -21.57 8.51
N ARG A 21 1.93 -20.36 7.94
CA ARG A 21 2.85 -19.95 6.88
C ARG A 21 3.55 -18.63 7.25
N LYS A 22 4.90 -18.63 7.20
CA LYS A 22 5.69 -17.38 7.22
C LYS A 22 5.80 -16.89 5.78
N CYS A 23 5.00 -15.89 5.39
CA CYS A 23 5.11 -15.28 4.07
C CYS A 23 5.99 -14.02 4.11
N ASN A 24 6.60 -13.69 2.97
CA ASN A 24 7.39 -12.47 2.78
C ASN A 24 6.54 -11.35 2.16
N VAL A 25 5.24 -11.38 2.37
CA VAL A 25 4.34 -10.35 1.88
C VAL A 25 4.41 -9.15 2.80
N GLY A 26 4.42 -7.98 2.23
CA GLY A 26 4.31 -6.69 2.90
C GLY A 26 3.66 -5.69 1.95
N GLY A 27 3.09 -4.63 2.48
CA GLY A 27 2.36 -3.69 1.65
C GLY A 27 2.46 -2.26 2.14
N GLN A 28 1.64 -1.43 1.51
CA GLN A 28 1.48 -0.01 1.81
C GLN A 28 0.08 0.41 1.37
N ALA A 29 -0.64 1.15 2.22
CA ALA A 29 -1.84 1.83 1.79
C ALA A 29 -1.52 2.97 0.81
N VAL A 30 -2.38 3.14 -0.19
CA VAL A 30 -2.35 4.23 -1.17
C VAL A 30 -3.74 4.86 -1.26
N ILE A 31 -3.90 5.93 -2.04
CA ILE A 31 -5.20 6.60 -2.20
C ILE A 31 -6.19 5.59 -2.80
N GLU A 32 -7.31 5.35 -2.09
CA GLU A 32 -8.37 4.41 -2.47
C GLU A 32 -7.85 3.01 -2.84
N GLY A 33 -6.71 2.59 -2.22
CA GLY A 33 -6.05 1.37 -2.63
C GLY A 33 -5.03 0.80 -1.66
N VAL A 34 -4.50 -0.36 -2.06
CA VAL A 34 -3.41 -1.06 -1.36
C VAL A 34 -2.38 -1.53 -2.38
N MET A 35 -1.11 -1.30 -2.07
CA MET A 35 0.01 -1.93 -2.74
C MET A 35 0.49 -3.12 -1.90
N MET A 36 0.69 -4.27 -2.53
CA MET A 36 1.29 -5.46 -1.93
C MET A 36 2.54 -5.90 -2.71
N ARG A 37 3.55 -6.33 -1.98
CA ARG A 37 4.75 -6.95 -2.55
C ARG A 37 4.72 -8.44 -2.22
N GLY A 38 4.76 -9.29 -3.24
CA GLY A 38 4.72 -10.75 -3.12
C GLY A 38 5.69 -11.45 -4.08
N GLU A 39 5.48 -12.74 -4.32
CA GLU A 39 6.36 -13.57 -5.15
C GLU A 39 6.37 -13.16 -6.64
N LYS A 40 5.23 -12.72 -7.18
CA LYS A 40 5.11 -12.32 -8.59
C LYS A 40 5.57 -10.89 -8.85
N GLY A 41 5.63 -10.07 -7.82
CA GLY A 41 6.06 -8.68 -7.95
C GLY A 41 5.37 -7.74 -6.97
N ILE A 42 5.21 -6.50 -7.41
CA ILE A 42 4.51 -5.45 -6.68
C ILE A 42 3.18 -5.21 -7.39
N ALA A 43 2.08 -5.52 -6.71
CA ALA A 43 0.73 -5.27 -7.19
C ALA A 43 0.13 -4.08 -6.46
N THR A 44 -0.39 -3.10 -7.19
CA THR A 44 -1.15 -1.97 -6.64
C THR A 44 -2.58 -2.08 -7.13
N ALA A 45 -3.51 -2.32 -6.21
CA ALA A 45 -4.94 -2.33 -6.50
C ALA A 45 -5.57 -1.03 -6.01
N VAL A 46 -6.37 -0.39 -6.85
CA VAL A 46 -7.03 0.89 -6.58
C VAL A 46 -8.50 0.79 -6.99
N ARG A 47 -9.42 1.25 -6.16
CA ARG A 47 -10.82 1.38 -6.51
C ARG A 47 -11.06 2.75 -7.13
N LYS A 48 -11.40 2.78 -8.40
CA LYS A 48 -11.73 4.00 -9.15
C LYS A 48 -13.05 4.63 -8.69
N PRO A 49 -13.32 5.90 -9.03
CA PRO A 49 -14.59 6.56 -8.72
C PRO A 49 -15.83 5.82 -9.28
N ASN A 50 -15.70 5.10 -10.40
CA ASN A 50 -16.77 4.28 -10.97
C ASN A 50 -17.01 2.95 -10.22
N GLY A 51 -16.24 2.66 -9.14
CA GLY A 51 -16.34 1.46 -8.33
C GLY A 51 -15.50 0.27 -8.80
N GLU A 52 -14.92 0.33 -9.99
CA GLU A 52 -14.04 -0.72 -10.55
C GLU A 52 -12.70 -0.80 -9.84
N ILE A 53 -12.20 -2.02 -9.62
CA ILE A 53 -10.85 -2.23 -9.07
C ILE A 53 -9.86 -2.42 -10.22
N THR A 54 -8.90 -1.52 -10.31
CA THR A 54 -7.78 -1.62 -11.25
C THR A 54 -6.54 -2.12 -10.56
N ILE A 55 -5.79 -3.02 -11.20
CA ILE A 55 -4.57 -3.63 -10.67
C ILE A 55 -3.39 -3.36 -11.60
N ASP A 56 -2.33 -2.78 -11.04
CA ASP A 56 -1.03 -2.61 -11.71
C ASP A 56 -0.02 -3.58 -11.09
N LEU A 57 0.43 -4.57 -11.85
CA LEU A 57 1.42 -5.57 -11.44
C LEU A 57 2.76 -5.32 -12.11
N LYS A 58 3.78 -4.95 -11.32
CA LYS A 58 5.15 -4.69 -11.80
C LYS A 58 6.14 -5.68 -11.22
N LYS A 59 6.92 -6.33 -12.08
CA LYS A 59 8.07 -7.12 -11.65
C LYS A 59 9.21 -6.18 -11.30
N GLN A 60 9.71 -6.24 -10.08
CA GLN A 60 10.85 -5.43 -9.65
C GLN A 60 11.83 -6.27 -8.82
N ILE A 61 13.10 -6.18 -9.18
CA ILE A 61 14.19 -6.78 -8.39
C ILE A 61 14.63 -5.74 -7.35
N PRO A 62 14.52 -6.03 -6.04
CA PRO A 62 14.95 -5.12 -4.99
C PRO A 62 16.43 -4.73 -5.13
N LEU A 63 16.76 -3.47 -4.83
CA LEU A 63 18.12 -2.92 -4.95
C LEU A 63 19.16 -3.73 -4.19
N ASN A 64 18.81 -4.21 -2.99
CA ASN A 64 19.69 -5.00 -2.14
C ASN A 64 20.01 -6.41 -2.68
N LYS A 65 19.28 -6.89 -3.72
CA LYS A 65 19.54 -8.17 -4.38
C LYS A 65 20.35 -8.04 -5.67
N ARG A 66 20.66 -6.82 -6.12
CA ARG A 66 21.37 -6.58 -7.39
C ARG A 66 22.86 -6.86 -7.32
N ASN A 67 23.48 -6.71 -6.14
CA ASN A 67 24.92 -6.91 -5.94
C ASN A 67 25.19 -7.48 -4.53
N LYS A 68 26.24 -8.31 -4.39
CA LYS A 68 26.68 -8.88 -3.11
C LYS A 68 27.02 -7.80 -2.08
N PHE A 69 27.66 -6.70 -2.48
CA PHE A 69 27.96 -5.57 -1.60
C PHE A 69 26.68 -4.93 -1.02
N PHE A 70 25.63 -4.82 -1.82
CA PHE A 70 24.34 -4.27 -1.39
C PHE A 70 23.56 -5.21 -0.46
N SER A 71 23.98 -6.45 -0.34
CA SER A 71 23.38 -7.45 0.56
C SER A 71 23.99 -7.45 1.95
N LEU A 72 25.09 -6.68 2.19
CA LEU A 72 25.72 -6.58 3.50
C LEU A 72 24.78 -5.99 4.56
N PRO A 73 24.83 -6.48 5.82
CA PRO A 73 24.06 -5.89 6.92
C PRO A 73 24.23 -4.37 6.96
N VAL A 74 23.22 -3.66 7.45
CA VAL A 74 23.12 -2.20 7.48
C VAL A 74 22.97 -1.58 6.09
N ILE A 75 23.86 -1.88 5.10
CA ILE A 75 23.75 -1.37 3.72
C ILE A 75 22.44 -1.83 3.08
N ARG A 76 22.11 -3.12 3.19
CA ARG A 76 20.84 -3.65 2.66
C ARG A 76 19.61 -3.00 3.29
N GLY A 77 19.69 -2.61 4.56
CA GLY A 77 18.60 -1.95 5.27
C GLY A 77 18.37 -0.53 4.78
N PHE A 78 19.44 0.24 4.57
CA PHE A 78 19.35 1.57 3.97
C PHE A 78 18.81 1.51 2.53
N LEU A 79 19.32 0.58 1.71
CA LEU A 79 18.84 0.39 0.35
C LEU A 79 17.39 -0.08 0.30
N ALA A 80 16.95 -0.91 1.24
CA ALA A 80 15.55 -1.32 1.35
C ALA A 80 14.64 -0.14 1.71
N LEU A 81 15.09 0.80 2.55
CA LEU A 81 14.38 2.04 2.83
C LEU A 81 14.24 2.90 1.57
N VAL A 82 15.36 3.14 0.85
CA VAL A 82 15.34 3.92 -0.41
C VAL A 82 14.40 3.28 -1.43
N ASP A 83 14.48 1.97 -1.60
CA ASP A 83 13.62 1.21 -2.53
C ASP A 83 12.13 1.35 -2.14
N SER A 84 11.83 1.25 -0.84
CA SER A 84 10.46 1.42 -0.33
C SER A 84 9.92 2.84 -0.53
N LEU A 85 10.75 3.87 -0.35
CA LEU A 85 10.36 5.26 -0.61
C LEU A 85 10.07 5.50 -2.09
N VAL A 86 10.95 5.03 -2.98
CA VAL A 86 10.76 5.19 -4.44
C VAL A 86 9.51 4.45 -4.91
N ILE A 87 9.29 3.22 -4.44
CA ILE A 87 8.08 2.45 -4.77
C ILE A 87 6.84 3.13 -4.20
N GLY A 88 6.92 3.56 -2.94
CA GLY A 88 5.82 4.22 -2.25
C GLY A 88 5.34 5.48 -2.99
N ILE A 89 6.27 6.35 -3.41
CA ILE A 89 5.94 7.54 -4.20
C ILE A 89 5.30 7.16 -5.55
N LYS A 90 5.87 6.18 -6.27
CA LYS A 90 5.33 5.73 -7.56
C LYS A 90 3.93 5.16 -7.45
N THR A 91 3.66 4.37 -6.41
CA THR A 91 2.34 3.75 -6.21
C THR A 91 1.31 4.75 -5.70
N LEU A 92 1.72 5.73 -4.89
CA LEU A 92 0.86 6.86 -4.51
C LEU A 92 0.47 7.70 -5.73
N ASN A 93 1.43 8.06 -6.59
CA ASN A 93 1.13 8.81 -7.82
C ASN A 93 0.23 8.02 -8.77
N PHE A 94 0.48 6.70 -8.93
CA PHE A 94 -0.41 5.84 -9.71
C PHE A 94 -1.84 5.83 -9.14
N SER A 95 -1.99 5.77 -7.82
CA SER A 95 -3.33 5.80 -7.22
C SER A 95 -3.98 7.17 -7.33
N ALA A 96 -3.22 8.26 -7.16
CA ALA A 96 -3.70 9.64 -7.27
C ALA A 96 -4.24 9.95 -8.67
N SER A 97 -3.59 9.44 -9.73
CA SER A 97 -3.97 9.73 -11.13
C SER A 97 -5.40 9.31 -11.51
N PHE A 98 -6.08 8.49 -10.71
CA PHE A 98 -7.49 8.15 -10.94
C PHE A 98 -8.48 9.12 -10.29
N PHE A 99 -8.00 10.09 -9.50
CA PHE A 99 -8.80 11.04 -8.73
C PHE A 99 -8.47 12.49 -9.06
N GLU A 100 -7.57 12.72 -10.02
CA GLU A 100 -7.36 14.04 -10.60
C GLU A 100 -8.64 14.41 -11.33
N GLU A 101 -9.32 15.47 -10.89
CA GLU A 101 -10.45 16.04 -11.61
C GLU A 101 -9.95 16.62 -12.93
N ASP A 102 -10.75 16.54 -14.00
CA ASP A 102 -10.50 17.19 -15.29
C ASP A 102 -10.66 18.71 -15.15
N GLU A 103 -9.94 19.31 -14.20
CA GLU A 103 -9.83 20.77 -14.13
C GLU A 103 -8.99 21.26 -15.31
N GLU A 104 -9.47 22.30 -15.98
CA GLU A 104 -8.66 22.96 -17.01
C GLU A 104 -7.31 23.35 -16.41
N PRO A 105 -6.19 22.95 -17.07
CA PRO A 105 -4.86 23.18 -16.52
C PRO A 105 -4.64 24.67 -16.26
N SER A 106 -4.19 25.00 -15.06
CA SER A 106 -3.94 26.40 -14.71
C SER A 106 -2.92 27.01 -15.67
N LYS A 107 -3.03 28.31 -15.94
CA LYS A 107 -2.07 29.03 -16.81
C LYS A 107 -0.61 28.84 -16.37
N THR A 108 -0.39 28.67 -15.07
CA THR A 108 0.93 28.38 -14.49
C THR A 108 1.42 26.98 -14.88
N TYR A 109 0.52 26.00 -14.87
CA TYR A 109 0.84 24.63 -15.29
C TYR A 109 1.14 24.56 -16.80
N GLU A 110 0.33 25.22 -17.66
CA GLU A 110 0.58 25.27 -19.08
C GLU A 110 1.93 25.92 -19.40
N PHE A 111 2.27 27.03 -18.71
CA PHE A 111 3.55 27.70 -18.85
C PHE A 111 4.72 26.80 -18.45
N MET A 112 4.61 26.08 -17.32
CA MET A 112 5.61 25.11 -16.89
C MET A 112 5.73 23.95 -17.88
N ASN A 113 4.60 23.41 -18.36
CA ASN A 113 4.59 22.29 -19.29
C ASN A 113 5.24 22.66 -20.64
N LYS A 114 5.08 23.92 -21.08
CA LYS A 114 5.74 24.46 -22.28
C LYS A 114 7.26 24.63 -22.09
N ILE A 115 7.70 25.13 -20.93
CA ILE A 115 9.14 25.29 -20.61
C ILE A 115 9.82 23.94 -20.52
N PHE A 116 9.21 22.98 -19.83
CA PHE A 116 9.78 21.68 -19.51
C PHE A 116 9.42 20.57 -20.52
N LYS A 117 8.92 20.94 -21.70
CA LYS A 117 8.65 20.06 -22.84
C LYS A 117 7.77 18.83 -22.46
N GLY A 118 6.68 19.06 -21.75
CA GLY A 118 5.75 18.01 -21.34
C GLY A 118 6.14 17.23 -20.08
N LYS A 119 7.12 17.69 -19.30
CA LYS A 119 7.58 17.05 -18.06
C LYS A 119 7.20 17.86 -16.80
N ALA A 120 6.16 18.69 -16.88
CA ALA A 120 5.74 19.52 -15.76
C ALA A 120 5.38 18.66 -14.52
N ASP A 121 4.67 17.55 -14.70
CA ASP A 121 4.27 16.65 -13.61
C ASP A 121 5.47 16.06 -12.87
N ASP A 122 6.45 15.51 -13.61
CA ASP A 122 7.67 14.96 -13.02
C ASP A 122 8.43 15.99 -12.19
N ILE A 123 8.45 17.26 -12.65
CA ILE A 123 9.15 18.34 -11.97
C ILE A 123 8.39 18.80 -10.74
N ILE A 124 7.07 18.95 -10.82
CA ILE A 124 6.21 19.31 -9.68
C ILE A 124 6.34 18.25 -8.60
N ILE A 125 6.23 16.94 -8.96
CA ILE A 125 6.41 15.82 -8.05
C ILE A 125 7.80 15.83 -7.43
N GLY A 126 8.85 16.06 -8.24
CA GLY A 126 10.22 16.15 -7.74
C GLY A 126 10.41 17.31 -6.77
N PHE A 127 9.90 18.50 -7.11
CA PHE A 127 9.99 19.68 -6.25
C PHE A 127 9.23 19.51 -4.94
N THR A 128 7.98 19.03 -4.99
CA THR A 128 7.17 18.80 -3.78
C THR A 128 7.76 17.73 -2.89
N THR A 129 8.36 16.68 -3.47
CA THR A 129 9.08 15.63 -2.72
C THR A 129 10.30 16.21 -2.00
N ILE A 130 11.12 17.01 -2.69
CA ILE A 130 12.29 17.67 -2.07
C ILE A 130 11.85 18.62 -0.97
N LEU A 131 10.84 19.45 -1.23
CA LEU A 131 10.29 20.38 -0.24
C LEU A 131 9.79 19.63 1.00
N SER A 132 9.06 18.54 0.83
CA SER A 132 8.57 17.69 1.92
C SER A 132 9.72 17.08 2.73
N CYS A 133 10.80 16.64 2.07
CA CYS A 133 12.01 16.15 2.75
C CYS A 133 12.68 17.25 3.57
N VAL A 134 12.81 18.45 3.03
CA VAL A 134 13.41 19.61 3.73
C VAL A 134 12.57 19.97 4.96
N LEU A 135 11.24 20.05 4.82
CA LEU A 135 10.33 20.31 5.93
C LEU A 135 10.39 19.22 7.01
N SER A 136 10.50 17.95 6.61
CA SER A 136 10.64 16.82 7.53
C SER A 136 11.95 16.87 8.31
N VAL A 137 13.07 17.19 7.65
CA VAL A 137 14.37 17.42 8.30
C VAL A 137 14.26 18.62 9.26
N GLY A 138 13.62 19.70 8.85
CA GLY A 138 13.33 20.86 9.69
C GLY A 138 12.61 20.46 10.98
N LEU A 139 11.48 19.77 10.83
CA LEU A 139 10.61 19.41 11.96
C LEU A 139 11.24 18.36 12.89
N PHE A 140 11.88 17.32 12.35
CA PHE A 140 12.33 16.16 13.15
C PHE A 140 13.82 16.15 13.49
N ILE A 141 14.62 17.03 12.89
CA ILE A 141 16.05 17.15 13.21
C ILE A 141 16.35 18.55 13.74
N ILE A 142 16.00 19.59 13.02
CA ILE A 142 16.41 20.95 13.37
C ILE A 142 15.66 21.48 14.61
N VAL A 143 14.32 21.35 14.63
CA VAL A 143 13.50 21.83 15.77
C VAL A 143 13.88 21.17 17.09
N PRO A 144 13.99 19.83 17.23
CA PRO A 144 14.44 19.20 18.47
C PRO A 144 15.84 19.68 18.89
N THR A 145 16.74 19.83 17.92
CA THR A 145 18.12 20.30 18.16
C THR A 145 18.16 21.73 18.74
N ILE A 146 17.34 22.63 18.19
CA ILE A 146 17.26 24.03 18.67
C ILE A 146 16.64 24.04 20.07
N ILE A 147 15.54 23.33 20.30
CA ILE A 147 14.88 23.28 21.61
C ILE A 147 15.85 22.72 22.67
N ALA A 148 16.55 21.63 22.37
CA ALA A 148 17.51 21.01 23.29
C ALA A 148 18.68 21.97 23.62
N GLN A 149 19.05 22.90 22.73
CA GLN A 149 20.09 23.89 22.97
C GLN A 149 19.78 24.81 24.17
N PHE A 150 18.52 25.09 24.47
CA PHE A 150 18.13 25.90 25.64
C PHE A 150 18.56 25.21 26.96
N PHE A 151 18.53 23.87 26.99
CA PHE A 151 18.90 23.09 28.18
C PHE A 151 20.43 23.03 28.41
N LYS A 152 21.24 23.39 27.42
CA LYS A 152 22.71 23.44 27.56
C LYS A 152 23.14 24.40 28.67
N ARG A 153 22.42 25.50 28.86
CA ARG A 153 22.71 26.50 29.89
C ARG A 153 22.52 25.96 31.31
N MET A 154 21.85 24.83 31.48
CA MET A 154 21.58 24.19 32.77
C MET A 154 22.73 23.25 33.22
N GLY A 155 23.85 23.22 32.51
CA GLY A 155 25.00 22.39 32.87
C GLY A 155 24.81 20.88 32.60
N ILE A 156 23.84 20.50 31.76
CA ILE A 156 23.54 19.10 31.45
C ILE A 156 24.63 18.54 30.56
N SER A 157 25.05 17.27 30.83
CA SER A 157 26.06 16.56 30.04
C SER A 157 25.62 16.37 28.58
N SER A 158 26.57 16.17 27.67
CA SER A 158 26.28 15.92 26.24
C SER A 158 25.32 14.74 26.01
N VAL A 159 25.49 13.67 26.78
CA VAL A 159 24.60 12.48 26.74
C VAL A 159 23.18 12.86 27.19
N GLY A 160 23.08 13.63 28.29
CA GLY A 160 21.77 14.11 28.79
C GLY A 160 21.05 15.02 27.77
N LEU A 161 21.78 15.90 27.10
CA LEU A 161 21.24 16.78 26.06
C LEU A 161 20.75 15.97 24.83
N ASN A 162 21.50 14.98 24.39
CA ASN A 162 21.08 14.08 23.30
C ASN A 162 19.81 13.29 23.69
N PHE A 163 19.71 12.86 24.95
CA PHE A 163 18.52 12.18 25.46
C PHE A 163 17.29 13.08 25.50
N ILE A 164 17.43 14.31 26.01
CA ILE A 164 16.36 15.33 26.01
C ILE A 164 15.91 15.61 24.58
N GLU A 165 16.84 15.81 23.65
CA GLU A 165 16.52 15.99 22.24
C GLU A 165 15.75 14.80 21.65
N GLY A 166 16.16 13.58 22.02
CA GLY A 166 15.45 12.36 21.63
C GLY A 166 14.01 12.31 22.13
N ILE A 167 13.78 12.69 23.39
CA ILE A 167 12.43 12.79 23.96
C ILE A 167 11.58 13.84 23.21
N ILE A 168 12.15 15.01 22.95
CA ILE A 168 11.46 16.07 22.17
C ILE A 168 11.07 15.53 20.80
N ARG A 169 11.96 14.78 20.13
CA ARG A 169 11.69 14.16 18.82
C ARG A 169 10.54 13.15 18.88
N VAL A 170 10.50 12.30 19.91
CA VAL A 170 9.39 11.36 20.13
C VAL A 170 8.08 12.10 20.31
N ILE A 171 8.07 13.16 21.14
CA ILE A 171 6.87 13.97 21.39
C ILE A 171 6.37 14.62 20.10
N LEU A 172 7.26 15.26 19.35
CA LEU A 172 6.93 15.88 18.06
C LEU A 172 6.39 14.86 17.06
N PHE A 173 7.00 13.68 16.99
CA PHE A 173 6.56 12.60 16.11
C PHE A 173 5.15 12.11 16.49
N LEU A 174 4.91 11.85 17.76
CA LEU A 174 3.58 11.40 18.23
C LEU A 174 2.52 12.47 18.01
N MET A 175 2.85 13.75 18.30
CA MET A 175 1.95 14.87 18.05
C MET A 175 1.61 14.99 16.58
N TYR A 176 2.60 14.89 15.69
CA TYR A 176 2.41 14.90 14.24
C TYR A 176 1.46 13.79 13.79
N ILE A 177 1.69 12.54 14.22
CA ILE A 177 0.82 11.41 13.87
C ILE A 177 -0.62 11.63 14.38
N VAL A 178 -0.80 12.13 15.61
CA VAL A 178 -2.14 12.45 16.14
C VAL A 178 -2.83 13.53 15.32
N LEU A 179 -2.11 14.56 14.90
CA LEU A 179 -2.68 15.66 14.11
C LEU A 179 -3.12 15.18 12.73
N ILE A 180 -2.24 14.49 11.99
CA ILE A 180 -2.60 13.99 10.65
C ILE A 180 -3.69 12.92 10.68
N SER A 181 -3.76 12.12 11.76
CA SER A 181 -4.79 11.07 11.91
C SER A 181 -6.23 11.61 12.00
N LYS A 182 -6.40 12.93 12.19
CA LYS A 182 -7.70 13.61 12.24
C LYS A 182 -8.17 14.13 10.87
N MET A 183 -7.29 14.13 9.86
CA MET A 183 -7.65 14.51 8.50
C MET A 183 -8.43 13.37 7.86
N ASP A 184 -9.53 13.66 7.17
CA ASP A 184 -10.43 12.64 6.60
C ASP A 184 -9.72 11.76 5.58
N ASP A 185 -8.91 12.34 4.70
CA ASP A 185 -8.14 11.59 3.70
C ASP A 185 -7.13 10.63 4.34
N ILE A 186 -6.46 11.08 5.40
CA ILE A 186 -5.51 10.25 6.14
C ILE A 186 -6.24 9.18 6.96
N TYR A 187 -7.41 9.50 7.52
CA TYR A 187 -8.24 8.50 8.19
C TYR A 187 -8.62 7.37 7.23
N ARG A 188 -9.03 7.71 6.00
CA ARG A 188 -9.38 6.75 4.96
C ARG A 188 -8.17 5.92 4.51
N LEU A 189 -7.01 6.56 4.33
CA LEU A 189 -5.74 5.86 4.08
C LEU A 189 -5.40 4.87 5.21
N PHE A 190 -5.65 5.23 6.46
CA PHE A 190 -5.44 4.35 7.61
C PHE A 190 -6.44 3.19 7.69
N GLN A 191 -7.62 3.31 7.07
CA GLN A 191 -8.54 2.18 6.90
C GLN A 191 -7.98 1.18 5.88
N TYR A 192 -7.45 1.63 4.75
CA TYR A 192 -6.75 0.76 3.78
C TYR A 192 -5.53 0.07 4.39
N HIS A 193 -4.79 0.76 5.27
CA HIS A 193 -3.70 0.16 6.04
C HIS A 193 -4.20 -0.94 7.00
N GLY A 194 -5.36 -0.74 7.60
CA GLY A 194 -6.04 -1.77 8.38
C GLY A 194 -6.46 -2.98 7.53
N ALA A 195 -6.97 -2.73 6.30
CA ALA A 195 -7.34 -3.77 5.36
C ALA A 195 -6.12 -4.60 4.92
N GLU A 196 -4.99 -3.93 4.63
CA GLU A 196 -3.72 -4.60 4.34
C GLU A 196 -3.34 -5.60 5.43
N HIS A 197 -3.27 -5.14 6.69
CA HIS A 197 -2.87 -6.00 7.82
C HIS A 197 -3.79 -7.20 8.01
N LYS A 198 -5.10 -6.99 7.99
CA LYS A 198 -6.09 -8.07 8.13
C LYS A 198 -5.98 -9.09 7.02
N THR A 199 -5.76 -8.64 5.78
CA THR A 199 -5.64 -9.52 4.61
C THR A 199 -4.36 -10.35 4.67
N ILE A 200 -3.22 -9.75 5.10
CA ILE A 200 -1.97 -10.49 5.30
C ILE A 200 -2.13 -11.54 6.39
N PHE A 201 -2.77 -11.23 7.52
CA PHE A 201 -3.01 -12.23 8.57
C PHE A 201 -3.90 -13.39 8.10
N CYS A 202 -4.96 -13.11 7.32
CA CYS A 202 -5.81 -14.15 6.75
C CYS A 202 -5.01 -15.09 5.86
N TYR A 203 -4.13 -14.53 5.02
CA TYR A 203 -3.25 -15.28 4.14
C TYR A 203 -2.21 -16.12 4.90
N GLU A 204 -1.62 -15.58 5.97
CA GLU A 204 -0.66 -16.29 6.83
C GLU A 204 -1.30 -17.43 7.62
N ASP A 205 -2.59 -17.33 7.91
CA ASP A 205 -3.37 -18.39 8.58
C ASP A 205 -3.93 -19.43 7.59
N GLU A 206 -3.58 -19.30 6.29
CA GLU A 206 -3.97 -20.19 5.19
C GLU A 206 -5.50 -20.34 5.05
N LEU A 207 -6.24 -19.27 5.36
CA LEU A 207 -7.68 -19.21 5.11
C LEU A 207 -7.97 -18.61 3.73
N ASP A 208 -9.10 -19.00 3.16
CA ASP A 208 -9.60 -18.41 1.93
C ASP A 208 -9.72 -16.90 2.05
N LEU A 209 -9.18 -16.18 1.06
CA LEU A 209 -9.20 -14.72 1.01
C LEU A 209 -10.59 -14.22 0.61
N THR A 210 -11.51 -14.27 1.56
CA THR A 210 -12.88 -13.71 1.50
C THR A 210 -13.00 -12.55 2.48
N VAL A 211 -13.94 -11.64 2.22
CA VAL A 211 -14.20 -10.50 3.12
C VAL A 211 -14.55 -10.98 4.53
N GLU A 212 -15.37 -12.04 4.63
CA GLU A 212 -15.82 -12.62 5.90
C GLU A 212 -14.66 -13.19 6.72
N ASN A 213 -13.70 -13.85 6.07
CA ASN A 213 -12.53 -14.41 6.75
C ASN A 213 -11.57 -13.31 7.17
N VAL A 214 -11.27 -12.35 6.28
CA VAL A 214 -10.38 -11.22 6.57
C VAL A 214 -10.89 -10.36 7.73
N LYS A 215 -12.20 -10.13 7.85
CA LYS A 215 -12.81 -9.41 8.98
C LYS A 215 -12.50 -10.00 10.35
N LYS A 216 -12.27 -11.30 10.45
CA LYS A 216 -12.00 -11.99 11.73
C LYS A 216 -10.66 -11.63 12.35
N PHE A 217 -9.73 -11.09 11.56
CA PHE A 217 -8.38 -10.77 12.00
C PHE A 217 -8.24 -9.36 12.57
N GLY A 218 -7.22 -9.19 13.39
CA GLY A 218 -6.85 -7.88 13.94
C GLY A 218 -6.03 -7.04 12.95
N ARG A 219 -5.96 -5.73 13.19
CA ARG A 219 -5.23 -4.78 12.35
C ARG A 219 -3.82 -4.44 12.85
N LEU A 220 -3.35 -5.02 13.95
CA LEU A 220 -2.03 -4.71 14.53
C LEU A 220 -1.02 -5.77 14.10
N HIS A 221 -0.15 -5.41 13.14
CA HIS A 221 0.80 -6.34 12.54
C HIS A 221 2.25 -6.04 12.98
N PRO A 222 3.03 -7.02 13.50
CA PRO A 222 4.35 -6.78 14.07
C PRO A 222 5.41 -6.39 13.03
N ARG A 223 5.23 -6.73 11.75
CA ARG A 223 6.17 -6.44 10.66
C ARG A 223 5.82 -5.19 9.84
N CYS A 224 4.94 -4.34 10.37
CA CYS A 224 4.52 -3.13 9.69
C CYS A 224 5.60 -2.06 9.64
N GLY A 225 5.62 -1.26 8.55
CA GLY A 225 6.51 -0.11 8.38
C GLY A 225 6.37 0.97 9.47
N THR A 226 5.21 1.07 10.14
CA THR A 226 5.03 2.00 11.27
C THR A 226 5.92 1.62 12.47
N ASN A 227 6.16 0.32 12.70
CA ASN A 227 7.15 -0.16 13.67
C ASN A 227 8.55 0.32 13.31
N PHE A 228 8.89 0.32 12.01
CA PHE A 228 10.18 0.82 11.53
C PHE A 228 10.35 2.29 11.88
N MET A 229 9.36 3.15 11.61
CA MET A 229 9.44 4.58 11.89
C MET A 229 9.70 4.85 13.40
N PHE A 230 8.97 4.16 14.27
CA PHE A 230 9.18 4.30 15.72
C PHE A 230 10.56 3.84 16.16
N LEU A 231 11.02 2.69 15.67
CA LEU A 231 12.35 2.14 15.99
C LEU A 231 13.47 3.02 15.44
N VAL A 232 13.32 3.66 14.28
CA VAL A 232 14.28 4.66 13.75
C VAL A 232 14.49 5.77 14.78
N VAL A 233 13.42 6.27 15.39
CA VAL A 233 13.53 7.32 16.42
C VAL A 233 14.28 6.80 17.64
N LEU A 234 13.97 5.60 18.15
CA LEU A 234 14.66 5.01 19.30
C LEU A 234 16.15 4.72 19.03
N VAL A 235 16.44 4.09 17.90
CA VAL A 235 17.82 3.79 17.49
C VAL A 235 18.62 5.08 17.29
N SER A 236 17.98 6.12 16.74
CA SER A 236 18.64 7.43 16.60
C SER A 236 19.03 8.06 17.93
N ILE A 237 18.21 7.92 18.99
CA ILE A 237 18.54 8.41 20.33
C ILE A 237 19.83 7.74 20.83
N ILE A 238 19.91 6.41 20.69
CA ILE A 238 21.08 5.63 21.12
C ILE A 238 22.32 6.03 20.31
N LEU A 239 22.26 6.00 18.99
CA LEU A 239 23.42 6.30 18.14
C LEU A 239 23.89 7.75 18.27
N PHE A 240 22.97 8.71 18.37
CA PHE A 240 23.34 10.11 18.54
C PHE A 240 23.90 10.41 19.94
N SER A 241 23.64 9.57 20.94
CA SER A 241 24.26 9.72 22.26
C SER A 241 25.78 9.52 22.23
N PHE A 242 26.31 8.83 21.23
CA PHE A 242 27.74 8.67 21.01
C PHE A 242 28.36 9.85 20.24
N THR A 243 27.55 10.75 19.68
CA THR A 243 28.06 11.95 19.04
C THR A 243 28.21 13.06 20.04
N GLY A 244 29.33 13.83 19.94
CA GLY A 244 29.56 14.96 20.81
C GLY A 244 28.47 16.04 20.67
N TRP A 245 28.50 17.02 21.60
CA TRP A 245 27.62 18.19 21.58
C TRP A 245 28.37 19.41 21.02
N GLY A 246 28.60 19.41 19.71
CA GLY A 246 29.25 20.50 18.98
C GLY A 246 28.28 21.67 18.65
N SER A 247 28.63 22.46 17.64
CA SER A 247 27.76 23.50 17.09
C SER A 247 26.47 22.90 16.52
N VAL A 248 25.43 23.72 16.34
CA VAL A 248 24.16 23.26 15.75
C VAL A 248 24.38 22.68 14.34
N ALA A 249 25.23 23.33 13.54
CA ALA A 249 25.57 22.86 12.19
C ALA A 249 26.26 21.48 12.21
N GLU A 250 27.26 21.29 13.05
CA GLU A 250 27.96 20.00 13.21
C GLU A 250 26.99 18.87 13.61
N ARG A 251 26.05 19.15 14.50
CA ARG A 251 25.03 18.18 14.91
C ARG A 251 24.08 17.83 13.77
N ILE A 252 23.60 18.79 12.99
CA ILE A 252 22.73 18.55 11.84
C ILE A 252 23.47 17.68 10.82
N ILE A 253 24.71 18.05 10.48
CA ILE A 253 25.51 17.30 9.50
C ILE A 253 25.78 15.87 9.99
N SER A 254 26.23 15.69 11.24
CA SER A 254 26.51 14.36 11.79
C SER A 254 25.27 13.46 11.81
N ARG A 255 24.09 14.01 12.11
CA ARG A 255 22.83 13.26 12.11
C ARG A 255 22.40 12.86 10.71
N LEU A 256 22.54 13.74 9.73
CA LEU A 256 22.26 13.40 8.32
C LEU A 256 23.20 12.31 7.82
N LEU A 257 24.49 12.38 8.16
CA LEU A 257 25.46 11.34 7.80
C LEU A 257 25.21 10.00 8.49
N LEU A 258 24.60 10.01 9.68
CA LEU A 258 24.25 8.80 10.41
C LEU A 258 22.91 8.18 10.00
N LEU A 259 22.06 8.89 9.23
CA LEU A 259 20.77 8.34 8.79
C LEU A 259 20.86 6.97 8.09
N PRO A 260 21.84 6.72 7.17
CA PRO A 260 22.00 5.40 6.58
C PRO A 260 22.30 4.31 7.61
N VAL A 261 23.10 4.62 8.64
CA VAL A 261 23.43 3.68 9.71
C VAL A 261 22.20 3.42 10.60
N VAL A 262 21.50 4.48 11.01
CA VAL A 262 20.27 4.38 11.81
C VAL A 262 19.23 3.51 11.10
N SER A 263 18.96 3.80 9.83
CA SER A 263 17.98 3.04 9.04
C SER A 263 18.40 1.58 8.84
N GLY A 264 19.70 1.36 8.57
CA GLY A 264 20.24 0.02 8.39
C GLY A 264 20.15 -0.83 9.65
N VAL A 265 20.55 -0.28 10.81
CA VAL A 265 20.44 -0.97 12.11
C VAL A 265 18.97 -1.25 12.45
N THR A 266 18.10 -0.27 12.25
CA THR A 266 16.66 -0.44 12.48
C THR A 266 16.08 -1.57 11.63
N PHE A 267 16.47 -1.66 10.36
CA PHE A 267 16.04 -2.73 9.47
C PHE A 267 16.45 -4.12 9.99
N GLU A 268 17.69 -4.26 10.48
CA GLU A 268 18.15 -5.53 11.05
C GLU A 268 17.35 -5.89 12.31
N ILE A 269 17.03 -4.91 13.16
CA ILE A 269 16.17 -5.11 14.34
C ILE A 269 14.79 -5.60 13.93
N ILE A 270 14.14 -4.96 12.95
CA ILE A 270 12.80 -5.38 12.48
C ILE A 270 12.83 -6.77 11.87
N LYS A 271 13.86 -7.07 11.10
CA LYS A 271 14.05 -8.40 10.53
C LYS A 271 14.18 -9.46 11.62
N TRP A 272 14.95 -9.16 12.68
CA TRP A 272 15.04 -10.03 13.86
C TRP A 272 13.69 -10.16 14.59
N LEU A 273 12.96 -9.06 14.80
CA LEU A 273 11.63 -9.07 15.42
C LEU A 273 10.62 -9.91 14.63
N GLY A 274 10.72 -9.92 13.31
CA GLY A 274 9.84 -10.70 12.43
C GLY A 274 9.97 -12.22 12.58
N VAL A 275 11.11 -12.69 13.11
CA VAL A 275 11.38 -14.14 13.31
C VAL A 275 11.47 -14.53 14.79
N SER A 276 11.59 -13.57 15.69
CA SER A 276 11.81 -13.79 17.13
C SER A 276 10.50 -13.92 17.89
N ASP A 277 10.32 -15.01 18.61
CA ASP A 277 9.23 -15.22 19.56
C ASP A 277 9.63 -14.90 21.01
N SER A 278 10.84 -14.32 21.21
CA SER A 278 11.39 -14.01 22.52
C SER A 278 10.56 -12.95 23.28
N ALA A 279 10.64 -12.98 24.61
CA ALA A 279 10.01 -11.94 25.46
C ALA A 279 10.59 -10.54 25.15
N ILE A 280 11.89 -10.44 24.88
CA ILE A 280 12.56 -9.20 24.49
C ILE A 280 11.99 -8.68 23.17
N GLY A 281 11.81 -9.55 22.17
CA GLY A 281 11.20 -9.16 20.89
C GLY A 281 9.78 -8.60 21.07
N LYS A 282 8.98 -9.18 21.97
CA LYS A 282 7.63 -8.68 22.29
C LYS A 282 7.66 -7.29 22.94
N VAL A 283 8.59 -7.06 23.87
CA VAL A 283 8.76 -5.76 24.55
C VAL A 283 9.20 -4.68 23.55
N VAL A 284 10.16 -4.98 22.67
CA VAL A 284 10.68 -4.02 21.66
C VAL A 284 9.62 -3.71 20.61
N ALA A 285 8.78 -4.68 20.22
CA ALA A 285 7.72 -4.47 19.25
C ALA A 285 6.49 -3.73 19.83
N TYR A 286 6.28 -3.80 21.16
CA TYR A 286 5.07 -3.31 21.83
C TYR A 286 4.75 -1.83 21.58
N PRO A 287 5.70 -0.87 21.70
CA PRO A 287 5.40 0.54 21.45
C PRO A 287 4.96 0.81 20.01
N GLY A 288 5.61 0.17 19.03
CA GLY A 288 5.20 0.30 17.63
C GLY A 288 3.83 -0.31 17.36
N LEU A 289 3.46 -1.44 17.98
CA LEU A 289 2.10 -1.98 17.91
C LEU A 289 1.08 -1.01 18.51
N LYS A 290 1.42 -0.31 19.59
CA LYS A 290 0.55 0.75 20.15
C LYS A 290 0.39 1.94 19.21
N LEU A 291 1.46 2.32 18.51
CA LEU A 291 1.39 3.39 17.51
C LEU A 291 0.44 3.03 16.35
N GLN A 292 0.34 1.75 15.98
CA GLN A 292 -0.59 1.28 14.95
C GLN A 292 -2.07 1.52 15.31
N LEU A 293 -2.43 1.69 16.58
CA LEU A 293 -3.78 2.10 16.97
C LEU A 293 -4.16 3.48 16.40
N LEU A 294 -3.16 4.35 16.17
CA LEU A 294 -3.35 5.66 15.55
C LEU A 294 -3.29 5.57 14.02
N THR A 295 -2.39 4.75 13.47
CA THR A 295 -2.06 4.69 12.04
C THR A 295 -2.78 3.60 11.28
N THR A 296 -3.66 2.83 11.93
CA THR A 296 -4.58 1.87 11.29
C THR A 296 -6.00 2.11 11.81
N LYS A 297 -6.98 2.01 10.93
CA LYS A 297 -8.41 2.10 11.26
C LYS A 297 -9.14 0.84 10.80
N GLU A 298 -10.37 0.63 11.29
CA GLU A 298 -11.17 -0.49 10.86
C GLU A 298 -11.66 -0.26 9.44
N PRO A 299 -11.34 -1.17 8.49
CA PRO A 299 -11.74 -1.04 7.09
C PRO A 299 -13.19 -1.46 6.88
N ASP A 300 -13.82 -0.92 5.87
CA ASP A 300 -15.07 -1.42 5.31
C ASP A 300 -14.86 -2.60 4.34
N ASP A 301 -15.95 -3.23 3.89
CA ASP A 301 -15.91 -4.41 3.02
C ASP A 301 -15.25 -4.10 1.68
N LYS A 302 -15.54 -2.92 1.12
CA LYS A 302 -15.00 -2.49 -0.17
C LYS A 302 -13.48 -2.29 -0.11
N GLN A 303 -12.97 -1.79 1.01
CA GLN A 303 -11.53 -1.64 1.24
C GLN A 303 -10.83 -2.99 1.41
N ILE A 304 -11.49 -3.95 2.08
CA ILE A 304 -10.99 -5.32 2.20
C ILE A 304 -10.92 -6.01 0.83
N GLU A 305 -11.92 -5.83 -0.04
CA GLU A 305 -11.89 -6.36 -1.42
C GLU A 305 -10.67 -5.89 -2.20
N VAL A 306 -10.33 -4.60 -2.10
CA VAL A 306 -9.14 -4.03 -2.77
C VAL A 306 -7.85 -4.65 -2.23
N ALA A 307 -7.74 -4.83 -0.90
CA ALA A 307 -6.58 -5.45 -0.28
C ALA A 307 -6.44 -6.92 -0.70
N ILE A 308 -7.54 -7.67 -0.79
CA ILE A 308 -7.56 -9.05 -1.29
C ILE A 308 -7.10 -9.10 -2.75
N ALA A 309 -7.61 -8.22 -3.60
CA ALA A 309 -7.24 -8.15 -5.01
C ALA A 309 -5.73 -7.87 -5.18
N SER A 310 -5.19 -6.91 -4.41
CA SER A 310 -3.77 -6.59 -4.41
C SER A 310 -2.91 -7.78 -3.98
N LEU A 311 -3.28 -8.47 -2.89
CA LEU A 311 -2.55 -9.63 -2.39
C LEU A 311 -2.56 -10.79 -3.39
N LYS A 312 -3.74 -11.13 -3.93
CA LYS A 312 -3.89 -12.19 -4.93
C LYS A 312 -3.01 -11.92 -6.15
N ALA A 313 -3.02 -10.69 -6.67
CA ALA A 313 -2.17 -10.31 -7.80
C ALA A 313 -0.67 -10.40 -7.47
N ALA A 314 -0.24 -9.93 -6.29
CA ALA A 314 1.15 -9.97 -5.86
C ALA A 314 1.69 -11.41 -5.70
N GLU A 315 0.85 -12.33 -5.25
CA GLU A 315 1.18 -13.76 -5.06
C GLU A 315 0.88 -14.62 -6.29
N GLY A 316 0.19 -14.08 -7.31
CA GLY A 316 -0.22 -14.80 -8.51
C GLY A 316 -1.36 -15.76 -8.27
N ILE A 317 -2.18 -15.49 -7.26
CA ILE A 317 -3.42 -16.22 -7.00
C ILE A 317 -4.47 -15.71 -7.99
N PRO A 318 -5.18 -16.58 -8.71
CA PRO A 318 -6.21 -16.14 -9.65
C PRO A 318 -7.27 -15.24 -8.99
N ILE A 319 -7.65 -14.19 -9.70
CA ILE A 319 -8.70 -13.26 -9.27
C ILE A 319 -9.92 -13.51 -10.14
N GLU A 320 -10.99 -13.97 -9.53
CA GLU A 320 -12.27 -14.14 -10.21
C GLU A 320 -12.82 -12.77 -10.59
N LYS A 321 -13.11 -12.58 -11.87
CA LYS A 321 -13.73 -11.37 -12.39
C LYS A 321 -15.24 -11.48 -12.34
N THR A 322 -15.89 -10.33 -12.21
CA THR A 322 -17.34 -10.25 -12.31
C THR A 322 -17.78 -10.26 -13.77
N ILE A 323 -19.05 -10.62 -14.00
CA ILE A 323 -19.71 -10.53 -15.32
C ILE A 323 -19.52 -9.13 -15.91
N GLY A 324 -19.74 -8.08 -15.09
CA GLY A 324 -19.63 -6.69 -15.54
C GLY A 324 -18.21 -6.29 -15.95
N GLU A 325 -17.19 -6.74 -15.21
CA GLU A 325 -15.78 -6.47 -15.54
C GLU A 325 -15.37 -7.12 -16.86
N LEU A 326 -15.78 -8.38 -17.10
CA LEU A 326 -15.48 -9.08 -18.35
C LEU A 326 -16.24 -8.49 -19.54
N LEU A 327 -17.48 -8.05 -19.36
CA LEU A 327 -18.24 -7.37 -20.40
C LEU A 327 -17.61 -6.02 -20.76
N ASN A 328 -17.20 -5.22 -19.77
CA ASN A 328 -16.51 -3.96 -20.01
C ASN A 328 -15.20 -4.17 -20.75
N GLU A 329 -14.41 -5.17 -20.34
CA GLU A 329 -13.17 -5.54 -21.02
C GLU A 329 -13.43 -5.97 -22.48
N SER A 330 -14.49 -6.75 -22.74
CA SER A 330 -14.84 -7.16 -24.08
C SER A 330 -15.25 -5.97 -24.96
N ASN A 331 -16.02 -5.04 -24.40
CA ASN A 331 -16.44 -3.82 -25.10
C ASN A 331 -15.23 -3.00 -25.55
N GLU A 332 -14.27 -2.78 -24.67
CA GLU A 332 -13.03 -2.06 -25.00
C GLU A 332 -12.22 -2.75 -26.10
N GLN A 333 -12.17 -4.08 -26.09
CA GLN A 333 -11.40 -4.84 -27.09
C GLN A 333 -12.11 -4.97 -28.44
N LEU A 334 -13.44 -4.92 -28.46
CA LEU A 334 -14.24 -5.14 -29.68
C LEU A 334 -14.77 -3.85 -30.32
N LYS A 335 -14.74 -2.68 -29.65
CA LYS A 335 -15.28 -1.43 -30.17
C LYS A 335 -14.77 -1.00 -31.55
N ASN A 336 -13.55 -1.40 -31.89
CA ASN A 336 -12.93 -1.14 -33.21
C ASN A 336 -13.00 -2.33 -34.15
N VAL A 337 -13.66 -3.44 -33.76
CA VAL A 337 -13.73 -4.71 -34.51
C VAL A 337 -15.16 -5.00 -34.96
N SER A 338 -16.17 -4.58 -34.19
CA SER A 338 -17.57 -4.88 -34.45
C SER A 338 -18.47 -3.68 -34.12
N GLU A 339 -19.41 -3.37 -35.00
CA GLU A 339 -20.43 -2.36 -34.75
C GLU A 339 -21.38 -2.77 -33.62
N THR A 340 -21.56 -4.09 -33.42
CA THR A 340 -22.41 -4.70 -32.40
C THR A 340 -21.61 -5.18 -31.17
N TYR A 341 -20.45 -4.60 -30.89
CA TYR A 341 -19.49 -5.08 -29.88
C TYR A 341 -20.11 -5.31 -28.50
N ILE A 342 -21.08 -4.48 -28.06
CA ILE A 342 -21.77 -4.66 -26.79
C ILE A 342 -22.63 -5.93 -26.81
N LEU A 343 -23.38 -6.13 -27.88
CA LEU A 343 -24.23 -7.31 -28.06
C LEU A 343 -23.39 -8.57 -28.20
N ASP A 344 -22.29 -8.50 -28.95
CA ASP A 344 -21.37 -9.62 -29.13
C ASP A 344 -20.81 -10.10 -27.78
N GLY A 345 -20.41 -9.18 -26.89
CA GLY A 345 -19.98 -9.50 -25.52
C GLY A 345 -21.05 -10.18 -24.69
N GLN A 346 -22.30 -9.69 -24.76
CA GLN A 346 -23.44 -10.28 -24.04
C GLN A 346 -23.76 -11.70 -24.54
N LEU A 347 -23.82 -11.90 -25.84
CA LEU A 347 -24.11 -13.22 -26.44
C LEU A 347 -23.02 -14.26 -26.12
N MET A 348 -21.75 -13.86 -26.12
CA MET A 348 -20.67 -14.75 -25.70
C MET A 348 -20.79 -15.11 -24.21
N MET A 349 -21.18 -14.14 -23.37
CA MET A 349 -21.38 -14.38 -21.94
C MET A 349 -22.58 -15.29 -21.69
N GLU A 350 -23.69 -15.09 -22.41
CA GLU A 350 -24.87 -15.96 -22.38
C GLU A 350 -24.51 -17.42 -22.69
N LYS A 351 -23.71 -17.67 -23.72
CA LYS A 351 -23.22 -18.98 -24.06
C LYS A 351 -22.40 -19.64 -22.94
N VAL A 352 -21.52 -18.86 -22.29
CA VAL A 352 -20.60 -19.38 -21.26
C VAL A 352 -21.33 -19.71 -19.95
N ILE A 353 -22.25 -18.84 -19.54
CA ILE A 353 -22.96 -18.99 -18.26
C ILE A 353 -24.20 -19.88 -18.41
N GLY A 354 -24.77 -19.99 -19.62
CA GLY A 354 -26.03 -20.70 -19.86
C GLY A 354 -27.25 -19.97 -19.26
N LYS A 355 -27.16 -18.65 -19.10
CA LYS A 355 -28.24 -17.77 -18.61
C LYS A 355 -28.57 -16.74 -19.67
N ASP A 356 -29.81 -16.24 -19.66
CA ASP A 356 -30.28 -15.26 -20.62
C ASP A 356 -29.61 -13.88 -20.40
N ARG A 357 -29.75 -13.03 -21.39
CA ARG A 357 -29.19 -11.68 -21.39
C ARG A 357 -29.77 -10.80 -20.28
N ILE A 358 -31.02 -11.02 -19.87
CA ILE A 358 -31.62 -10.27 -18.77
C ILE A 358 -30.92 -10.59 -17.47
N TYR A 359 -30.65 -11.87 -17.20
CA TYR A 359 -29.86 -12.31 -16.05
C TYR A 359 -28.48 -11.67 -16.05
N ILE A 360 -27.77 -11.71 -17.16
CA ILE A 360 -26.42 -11.14 -17.29
C ILE A 360 -26.41 -9.63 -16.99
N MET A 361 -27.40 -8.91 -17.47
CA MET A 361 -27.49 -7.45 -17.26
C MET A 361 -27.89 -7.06 -15.84
N THR A 362 -28.67 -7.90 -15.16
CA THR A 362 -29.12 -7.66 -13.78
C THR A 362 -28.12 -8.15 -12.72
N ASN A 363 -27.26 -9.13 -13.05
CA ASN A 363 -26.30 -9.75 -12.14
C ASN A 363 -24.85 -9.40 -12.48
N ARG A 364 -24.58 -8.18 -12.94
CA ARG A 364 -23.23 -7.75 -13.36
C ARG A 364 -22.16 -7.85 -12.27
N SER A 365 -22.54 -7.86 -10.99
CA SER A 365 -21.63 -8.02 -9.83
C SER A 365 -21.33 -9.47 -9.48
N GLU A 366 -21.97 -10.43 -10.11
CA GLU A 366 -21.71 -11.85 -9.88
C GLU A 366 -20.33 -12.25 -10.40
N LYS A 367 -19.57 -12.98 -9.57
CA LYS A 367 -18.24 -13.47 -9.92
C LYS A 367 -18.34 -14.73 -10.78
N LEU A 368 -17.55 -14.80 -11.82
CA LEU A 368 -17.42 -15.97 -12.67
C LEU A 368 -16.36 -16.93 -12.15
N THR A 369 -16.60 -18.22 -12.37
CA THR A 369 -15.56 -19.23 -12.15
C THR A 369 -14.41 -19.02 -13.14
N LEU A 370 -13.22 -19.46 -12.76
CA LEU A 370 -12.04 -19.38 -13.64
C LEU A 370 -12.22 -20.14 -14.97
N ASP A 371 -13.00 -21.21 -14.95
CA ASP A 371 -13.31 -21.98 -16.15
C ASP A 371 -14.19 -21.17 -17.11
N ASN A 372 -15.26 -20.54 -16.60
CA ASN A 372 -16.13 -19.66 -17.38
C ASN A 372 -15.37 -18.43 -17.88
N GLU A 373 -14.49 -17.83 -17.08
CA GLU A 373 -13.64 -16.72 -17.54
C GLU A 373 -12.73 -17.16 -18.69
N THR A 374 -12.10 -18.34 -18.55
CA THR A 374 -11.20 -18.89 -19.57
C THR A 374 -11.94 -19.15 -20.88
N GLU A 375 -13.15 -19.74 -20.81
CA GLU A 375 -13.98 -19.95 -21.97
C GLU A 375 -14.43 -18.64 -22.63
N PHE A 376 -14.90 -17.67 -21.84
CA PHE A 376 -15.27 -16.36 -22.35
C PHE A 376 -14.12 -15.66 -23.09
N ARG A 377 -12.91 -15.68 -22.51
CA ARG A 377 -11.70 -15.14 -23.14
C ARG A 377 -11.33 -15.84 -24.44
N ALA A 378 -11.54 -17.14 -24.52
CA ALA A 378 -11.32 -17.91 -25.75
C ALA A 378 -12.29 -17.48 -26.86
N LEU A 379 -13.57 -17.26 -26.55
CA LEU A 379 -14.57 -16.74 -27.49
C LEU A 379 -14.25 -15.31 -27.92
N LEU A 380 -13.91 -14.44 -26.97
CA LEU A 380 -13.50 -13.06 -27.21
C LEU A 380 -12.28 -12.97 -28.16
N LYS A 381 -11.28 -13.83 -27.98
CA LYS A 381 -10.12 -13.93 -28.88
C LYS A 381 -10.54 -14.32 -30.31
N LYS A 382 -11.48 -15.25 -30.47
CA LYS A 382 -12.01 -15.61 -31.79
C LYS A 382 -12.71 -14.42 -32.44
N ARG A 383 -13.55 -13.66 -31.70
CA ARG A 383 -14.26 -12.50 -32.20
C ARG A 383 -13.30 -11.37 -32.59
N LYS A 384 -12.29 -11.11 -31.76
CA LYS A 384 -11.24 -10.13 -32.04
C LYS A 384 -10.47 -10.44 -33.35
N ASN A 385 -10.38 -11.71 -33.73
CA ASN A 385 -9.82 -12.17 -35.00
C ASN A 385 -10.86 -12.15 -36.14
N ASN A 386 -11.90 -11.35 -36.02
CA ASN A 386 -12.98 -11.18 -37.03
C ASN A 386 -13.82 -12.44 -37.31
N MET A 387 -13.84 -13.45 -36.42
CA MET A 387 -14.71 -14.60 -36.61
C MET A 387 -16.18 -14.15 -36.43
N PRO A 388 -17.08 -14.48 -37.40
CA PRO A 388 -18.49 -14.11 -37.26
C PRO A 388 -19.17 -14.77 -36.04
N MET A 389 -20.08 -14.06 -35.38
CA MET A 389 -20.75 -14.54 -34.15
C MET A 389 -21.44 -15.88 -34.31
N LYS A 390 -22.07 -16.16 -35.45
CA LYS A 390 -22.71 -17.45 -35.76
C LYS A 390 -21.76 -18.66 -35.60
N TYR A 391 -20.49 -18.51 -35.96
CA TYR A 391 -19.48 -19.56 -35.79
C TYR A 391 -18.97 -19.66 -34.34
N ILE A 392 -18.98 -18.54 -33.62
CA ILE A 392 -18.60 -18.51 -32.20
C ILE A 392 -19.68 -19.16 -31.34
N LEU A 393 -20.95 -18.85 -31.64
CA LEU A 393 -22.10 -19.37 -30.89
C LEU A 393 -22.44 -20.82 -31.30
N GLY A 394 -22.14 -21.22 -32.53
CA GLY A 394 -22.42 -22.55 -33.05
C GLY A 394 -23.86 -22.74 -33.56
N HIS A 395 -24.68 -21.71 -33.48
CA HIS A 395 -26.05 -21.71 -34.02
C HIS A 395 -26.35 -20.33 -34.63
N THR A 396 -27.36 -20.27 -35.47
CA THR A 396 -27.89 -19.01 -36.04
C THR A 396 -29.39 -19.14 -36.24
N GLU A 397 -30.14 -18.17 -35.80
CA GLU A 397 -31.57 -18.10 -36.06
C GLU A 397 -31.78 -17.57 -37.48
N PHE A 398 -32.50 -18.31 -38.25
CA PHE A 398 -32.95 -17.89 -39.60
C PHE A 398 -34.48 -18.00 -39.68
N MET A 399 -35.17 -16.89 -39.79
CA MET A 399 -36.65 -16.81 -39.86
C MET A 399 -37.35 -17.53 -38.68
N GLY A 400 -36.80 -17.50 -37.45
CA GLY A 400 -37.38 -18.14 -36.28
C GLY A 400 -37.15 -19.66 -36.21
N ILE A 401 -36.24 -20.20 -37.01
CA ILE A 401 -35.83 -21.61 -36.99
C ILE A 401 -34.34 -21.64 -36.62
N ASP A 402 -34.02 -22.44 -35.60
CA ASP A 402 -32.63 -22.69 -35.12
C ASP A 402 -31.85 -23.53 -36.11
#